data_d4aed88a9671125db0dfd6d380de2cdb
#
_entry.id   d4aed88a9671125db0dfd6d380de2cdb
#
_cell.length_a   1.000
_cell.length_b   1.000
_cell.length_c   1.000
_cell.angle_alpha   90.00
_cell.angle_beta   90.00
_cell.angle_gamma   90.00
#
_symmetry.space_group_name_H-M   'P 1'
#
loop_
_entity.id
_entity.type
_entity.pdbx_description
1 polymer ?
#
loop_
_entity_poly.entity_id
_entity_poly.type
_entity_poly.pdbx_seq_one_letter_code
_entity_poly.pdbx_strand_id
1 'polypeptide(L)'
;MKSILVGLSLVLGLFVSGYGQKSKIYSEFAGEGEDRIEIIVVSGTPHQMGVELGRHLKNQARQSMEKYLHSAQKEDSVLCSLKNLLLAWKTNEPFMDKRFVEELTGFSEGSGIDLNFLKAAHAIPFISPYSCSGVDAWGKASGNGHLYQIRNLDYSTDAGLQDFPVVIVYKPTKGIAHANIGFSGMLSSHTGMNSKSIVLGEKGESPSAELPYDLHGKHFTILFRELLYDAKTLSDVERIIENSSLIKRYYLFVGDGKLKKGAAVKYLISTPDSVRFHKWRDMDKTDIHVPKVYNDITYYTMKNDQASKFFDEHYGHIGAPEMIKLSKLVASDGNLVDVVYDATSLEIWVANATDTQTASSREYVHIDLKKYFK
;
A
#
# COMPACT_ATOMS: atom_id res chain seq x y z
N MET A 1 -44.58 23.18 -64.31
CA MET A 1 -43.53 23.80 -63.51
C MET A 1 -43.69 23.30 -62.06
N LYS A 2 -42.83 22.38 -61.64
CA LYS A 2 -42.84 21.82 -60.26
C LYS A 2 -41.68 22.47 -59.48
N SER A 3 -42.03 23.18 -58.45
CA SER A 3 -41.06 23.79 -57.56
C SER A 3 -40.58 22.75 -56.53
N ILE A 4 -39.28 22.52 -56.44
CA ILE A 4 -38.63 21.66 -55.45
C ILE A 4 -38.21 22.57 -54.31
N LEU A 5 -38.81 22.35 -53.12
CA LEU A 5 -38.33 22.92 -51.85
C LEU A 5 -37.23 22.02 -51.31
N VAL A 6 -36.01 22.58 -51.18
CA VAL A 6 -34.91 21.96 -50.48
C VAL A 6 -34.99 22.39 -49.01
N GLY A 7 -35.31 21.44 -48.15
CA GLY A 7 -35.30 21.64 -46.71
C GLY A 7 -33.88 21.53 -46.16
N LEU A 8 -33.36 22.62 -45.57
CA LEU A 8 -32.08 22.66 -44.89
C LEU A 8 -32.28 22.24 -43.44
N SER A 9 -31.88 21.00 -43.10
CA SER A 9 -31.92 20.50 -41.73
C SER A 9 -30.68 21.00 -40.98
N LEU A 10 -30.90 21.94 -40.07
CA LEU A 10 -29.90 22.42 -39.14
C LEU A 10 -29.72 21.38 -38.04
N VAL A 11 -28.64 20.61 -38.04
CA VAL A 11 -28.23 19.74 -36.92
C VAL A 11 -27.56 20.61 -35.87
N LEU A 12 -28.29 20.99 -34.84
CA LEU A 12 -27.70 21.59 -33.62
C LEU A 12 -26.97 20.50 -32.87
N GLY A 13 -25.66 20.45 -33.00
CA GLY A 13 -24.77 19.67 -32.14
C GLY A 13 -24.77 20.24 -30.73
N LEU A 14 -25.49 19.61 -29.81
CA LEU A 14 -25.38 19.88 -28.38
C LEU A 14 -23.97 19.42 -27.91
N PHE A 15 -23.04 20.36 -27.84
CA PHE A 15 -21.83 20.18 -27.08
C PHE A 15 -22.23 20.19 -25.60
N VAL A 16 -22.44 19.02 -25.01
CA VAL A 16 -22.49 18.86 -23.57
C VAL A 16 -21.05 19.08 -23.08
N SER A 17 -20.73 20.30 -22.68
CA SER A 17 -19.54 20.60 -21.92
C SER A 17 -19.68 19.90 -20.57
N GLY A 18 -19.16 18.67 -20.48
CA GLY A 18 -19.00 18.01 -19.19
C GLY A 18 -18.09 18.90 -18.33
N TYR A 19 -18.68 19.61 -17.37
CA TYR A 19 -17.90 20.23 -16.30
C TYR A 19 -17.22 19.11 -15.52
N GLY A 20 -16.03 18.71 -15.96
CA GLY A 20 -15.16 17.79 -15.22
C GLY A 20 -14.90 18.43 -13.86
N GLN A 21 -15.23 17.71 -12.81
CA GLN A 21 -14.91 18.14 -11.43
C GLN A 21 -13.41 18.44 -11.39
N LYS A 22 -13.05 19.70 -11.05
CA LYS A 22 -11.64 20.11 -10.95
C LYS A 22 -10.97 19.29 -9.87
N SER A 23 -9.77 18.77 -10.16
CA SER A 23 -8.90 18.19 -9.16
C SER A 23 -8.63 19.21 -8.05
N LYS A 24 -8.49 18.72 -6.83
CA LYS A 24 -8.13 19.54 -5.66
C LYS A 24 -7.02 18.83 -4.90
N ILE A 25 -6.08 19.62 -4.43
CA ILE A 25 -5.01 19.15 -3.56
C ILE A 25 -4.83 20.14 -2.42
N TYR A 26 -4.59 19.62 -1.23
CA TYR A 26 -4.10 20.38 -0.07
C TYR A 26 -3.27 19.45 0.82
N SER A 27 -2.43 20.04 1.66
CA SER A 27 -1.67 19.26 2.64
C SER A 27 -1.65 19.95 4.00
N GLU A 28 -1.44 19.12 5.02
CA GLU A 28 -1.14 19.54 6.39
C GLU A 28 -0.10 18.59 6.99
N PHE A 29 0.39 18.90 8.16
CA PHE A 29 1.41 18.09 8.81
C PHE A 29 0.90 17.52 10.13
N ALA A 30 1.27 16.28 10.44
CA ALA A 30 1.14 15.66 11.74
C ALA A 30 2.52 15.39 12.33
N GLY A 31 2.61 15.33 13.68
CA GLY A 31 3.88 15.17 14.38
C GLY A 31 4.69 16.46 14.48
N GLU A 32 5.82 16.39 15.15
CA GLU A 32 6.73 17.52 15.40
C GLU A 32 8.18 17.15 15.09
N GLY A 33 9.02 18.15 14.83
CA GLY A 33 10.44 17.96 14.59
C GLY A 33 10.73 16.99 13.44
N GLU A 34 11.59 16.00 13.69
CA GLU A 34 11.97 14.97 12.73
C GLU A 34 10.91 13.89 12.54
N ASP A 35 9.92 13.76 13.45
CA ASP A 35 8.80 12.82 13.32
C ASP A 35 7.66 13.39 12.46
N ARG A 36 7.82 14.58 11.91
CA ARG A 36 6.82 15.28 11.14
C ARG A 36 6.53 14.58 9.81
N ILE A 37 5.24 14.28 9.56
CA ILE A 37 4.78 13.60 8.35
C ILE A 37 3.81 14.52 7.60
N GLU A 38 3.99 14.66 6.29
CA GLU A 38 3.05 15.39 5.44
C GLU A 38 1.85 14.51 5.09
N ILE A 39 0.65 15.04 5.34
CA ILE A 39 -0.62 14.42 4.95
C ILE A 39 -1.15 15.20 3.75
N ILE A 40 -1.21 14.55 2.61
CA ILE A 40 -1.65 15.15 1.35
C ILE A 40 -3.02 14.59 0.99
N VAL A 41 -4.00 15.46 0.77
CA VAL A 41 -5.33 15.07 0.29
C VAL A 41 -5.49 15.48 -1.15
N VAL A 42 -5.76 14.53 -2.03
CA VAL A 42 -5.91 14.75 -3.45
C VAL A 42 -7.23 14.15 -3.96
N SER A 43 -7.91 14.86 -4.86
CA SER A 43 -9.17 14.39 -5.46
C SER A 43 -9.20 14.59 -6.96
N GLY A 44 -9.89 13.70 -7.67
CA GLY A 44 -10.03 13.76 -9.12
C GLY A 44 -10.06 12.39 -9.80
N THR A 45 -9.84 12.35 -11.11
CA THR A 45 -9.52 11.10 -11.81
C THR A 45 -8.10 10.66 -11.47
N PRO A 46 -7.72 9.40 -11.68
CA PRO A 46 -6.35 8.93 -11.42
C PRO A 46 -5.28 9.82 -12.07
N HIS A 47 -5.42 10.13 -13.35
CA HIS A 47 -4.50 11.02 -14.06
C HIS A 47 -4.44 12.43 -13.42
N GLN A 48 -5.61 13.03 -13.11
CA GLN A 48 -5.64 14.36 -12.47
C GLN A 48 -4.96 14.36 -11.10
N MET A 49 -5.22 13.33 -10.29
CA MET A 49 -4.57 13.20 -8.98
C MET A 49 -3.05 13.04 -9.13
N GLY A 50 -2.61 12.27 -10.12
CA GLY A 50 -1.20 12.16 -10.47
C GLY A 50 -0.58 13.50 -10.82
N VAL A 51 -1.22 14.31 -11.69
CA VAL A 51 -0.71 15.64 -12.07
C VAL A 51 -0.57 16.56 -10.85
N GLU A 52 -1.56 16.61 -9.98
CA GLU A 52 -1.52 17.46 -8.78
C GLU A 52 -0.43 16.99 -7.79
N LEU A 53 -0.35 15.68 -7.53
CA LEU A 53 0.71 15.10 -6.69
C LEU A 53 2.10 15.37 -7.27
N GLY A 54 2.26 15.21 -8.59
CA GLY A 54 3.51 15.48 -9.27
C GLY A 54 3.96 16.94 -9.13
N ARG A 55 3.04 17.90 -9.24
CA ARG A 55 3.34 19.33 -9.03
C ARG A 55 3.72 19.61 -7.58
N HIS A 56 2.96 19.06 -6.64
CA HIS A 56 3.15 19.28 -5.22
C HIS A 56 4.46 18.68 -4.70
N LEU A 57 4.76 17.44 -5.09
CA LEU A 57 5.91 16.67 -4.61
C LEU A 57 7.16 16.75 -5.49
N LYS A 58 7.15 17.58 -6.54
CA LYS A 58 8.20 17.60 -7.60
C LYS A 58 9.63 17.40 -7.09
N ASN A 59 10.05 18.21 -6.14
CA ASN A 59 11.45 18.21 -5.67
C ASN A 59 11.74 17.03 -4.74
N GLN A 60 10.85 16.74 -3.83
CA GLN A 60 10.95 15.63 -2.87
C GLN A 60 10.96 14.29 -3.60
N ALA A 61 10.00 14.11 -4.54
CA ALA A 61 9.90 12.90 -5.33
C ALA A 61 11.13 12.65 -6.21
N ARG A 62 11.69 13.70 -6.81
CA ARG A 62 12.93 13.55 -7.59
C ARG A 62 14.07 13.06 -6.73
N GLN A 63 14.31 13.70 -5.59
CA GLN A 63 15.39 13.31 -4.66
C GLN A 63 15.18 11.90 -4.11
N SER A 64 13.95 11.59 -3.67
CA SER A 64 13.60 10.28 -3.13
C SER A 64 13.83 9.16 -4.17
N MET A 65 13.31 9.33 -5.38
CA MET A 65 13.42 8.29 -6.42
C MET A 65 14.83 8.16 -6.99
N GLU A 66 15.62 9.25 -7.06
CA GLU A 66 17.03 9.20 -7.45
C GLU A 66 17.87 8.45 -6.42
N LYS A 67 17.69 8.73 -5.11
CA LYS A 67 18.37 8.00 -4.03
C LYS A 67 17.99 6.52 -4.05
N TYR A 68 16.70 6.20 -4.19
CA TYR A 68 16.21 4.84 -4.20
C TYR A 68 16.79 4.02 -5.36
N LEU A 69 16.75 4.55 -6.59
CA LEU A 69 17.33 3.88 -7.75
C LEU A 69 18.84 3.71 -7.59
N HIS A 70 19.54 4.74 -7.10
CA HIS A 70 20.99 4.69 -6.88
C HIS A 70 21.35 3.61 -5.84
N SER A 71 20.61 3.53 -4.72
CA SER A 71 20.81 2.50 -3.69
C SER A 71 20.62 1.09 -4.27
N ALA A 72 19.53 0.85 -5.02
CA ALA A 72 19.28 -0.43 -5.66
C ALA A 72 20.39 -0.83 -6.65
N GLN A 73 20.89 0.13 -7.43
CA GLN A 73 22.00 -0.08 -8.36
C GLN A 73 23.35 -0.32 -7.67
N LYS A 74 23.54 0.23 -6.48
CA LYS A 74 24.72 -0.04 -5.65
C LYS A 74 24.72 -1.46 -5.10
N GLU A 75 23.55 -2.01 -4.75
CA GLU A 75 23.39 -3.39 -4.30
C GLU A 75 23.60 -4.39 -5.45
N ASP A 76 22.94 -4.18 -6.59
CA ASP A 76 23.10 -5.01 -7.79
C ASP A 76 22.95 -4.15 -9.05
N SER A 77 24.06 -3.72 -9.61
CA SER A 77 24.09 -2.87 -10.79
C SER A 77 23.60 -3.54 -12.09
N VAL A 78 23.64 -4.87 -12.15
CA VAL A 78 23.15 -5.61 -13.31
C VAL A 78 21.65 -5.80 -13.21
N LEU A 79 21.17 -6.35 -12.10
CA LEU A 79 19.76 -6.60 -11.86
C LEU A 79 18.97 -5.28 -11.90
N CYS A 80 19.44 -4.25 -11.17
CA CYS A 80 18.80 -2.94 -11.07
C CYS A 80 19.26 -1.95 -12.17
N SER A 81 19.82 -2.45 -13.29
CA SER A 81 20.06 -1.58 -14.45
C SER A 81 18.74 -1.03 -15.01
N LEU A 82 18.75 0.21 -15.52
CA LEU A 82 17.55 0.83 -16.09
C LEU A 82 16.90 -0.05 -17.16
N LYS A 83 17.70 -0.75 -17.98
CA LYS A 83 17.22 -1.70 -18.98
C LYS A 83 16.41 -2.85 -18.37
N ASN A 84 16.93 -3.48 -17.32
CA ASN A 84 16.28 -4.62 -16.68
C ASN A 84 15.04 -4.21 -15.89
N LEU A 85 15.08 -3.07 -15.20
CA LEU A 85 13.92 -2.50 -14.50
C LEU A 85 12.79 -2.15 -15.47
N LEU A 86 13.11 -1.53 -16.62
CA LEU A 86 12.11 -1.25 -17.65
C LEU A 86 11.57 -2.51 -18.32
N LEU A 87 12.39 -3.54 -18.46
CA LEU A 87 11.92 -4.85 -18.94
C LEU A 87 10.96 -5.48 -17.93
N ALA A 88 11.31 -5.46 -16.64
CA ALA A 88 10.43 -5.94 -15.57
C ALA A 88 9.08 -5.18 -15.55
N TRP A 89 9.13 -3.85 -15.64
CA TRP A 89 7.92 -3.04 -15.77
C TRP A 89 7.08 -3.45 -16.98
N LYS A 90 7.69 -3.50 -18.17
CA LYS A 90 7.00 -3.83 -19.43
C LYS A 90 6.32 -5.20 -19.37
N THR A 91 6.95 -6.18 -18.73
CA THR A 91 6.39 -7.53 -18.56
C THR A 91 5.20 -7.53 -17.59
N ASN A 92 5.26 -6.68 -16.57
CA ASN A 92 4.26 -6.59 -15.50
C ASN A 92 3.07 -5.69 -15.89
N GLU A 93 3.30 -4.62 -16.68
CA GLU A 93 2.30 -3.58 -17.01
C GLU A 93 0.96 -4.12 -17.53
N PRO A 94 0.88 -5.17 -18.39
CA PRO A 94 -0.39 -5.71 -18.87
C PRO A 94 -1.32 -6.26 -17.77
N PHE A 95 -0.76 -6.57 -16.59
CA PHE A 95 -1.49 -7.09 -15.44
C PHE A 95 -1.86 -6.01 -14.42
N MET A 96 -1.33 -4.80 -14.56
CA MET A 96 -1.60 -3.69 -13.63
C MET A 96 -2.99 -3.10 -13.83
N ASP A 97 -3.53 -2.54 -12.75
CA ASP A 97 -4.70 -1.67 -12.84
C ASP A 97 -4.37 -0.43 -13.68
N LYS A 98 -5.17 -0.15 -14.70
CA LYS A 98 -4.97 0.99 -15.60
C LYS A 98 -4.97 2.33 -14.86
N ARG A 99 -5.75 2.44 -13.77
CA ARG A 99 -5.79 3.65 -12.92
C ARG A 99 -4.43 3.98 -12.33
N PHE A 100 -3.65 2.96 -11.96
CA PHE A 100 -2.28 3.16 -11.47
C PHE A 100 -1.36 3.70 -12.56
N VAL A 101 -1.44 3.16 -13.77
CA VAL A 101 -0.63 3.63 -14.91
C VAL A 101 -1.02 5.04 -15.32
N GLU A 102 -2.31 5.38 -15.32
CA GLU A 102 -2.82 6.73 -15.56
C GLU A 102 -2.33 7.72 -14.52
N GLU A 103 -2.34 7.35 -13.25
CA GLU A 103 -1.85 8.18 -12.14
C GLU A 103 -0.34 8.43 -12.26
N LEU A 104 0.45 7.39 -12.55
CA LEU A 104 1.90 7.52 -12.74
C LEU A 104 2.24 8.41 -13.94
N THR A 105 1.48 8.31 -15.02
CA THR A 105 1.61 9.18 -16.20
C THR A 105 1.33 10.63 -15.83
N GLY A 106 0.22 10.89 -15.15
CA GLY A 106 -0.10 12.23 -14.66
C GLY A 106 0.96 12.77 -13.70
N PHE A 107 1.50 11.92 -12.83
CA PHE A 107 2.58 12.30 -11.90
C PHE A 107 3.86 12.72 -12.66
N SER A 108 4.23 11.99 -13.69
CA SER A 108 5.34 12.37 -14.58
C SER A 108 5.10 13.74 -15.21
N GLU A 109 3.91 13.99 -15.77
CA GLU A 109 3.54 15.28 -16.36
C GLU A 109 3.60 16.43 -15.35
N GLY A 110 3.03 16.21 -14.14
CA GLY A 110 2.99 17.23 -13.10
C GLY A 110 4.36 17.57 -12.52
N SER A 111 5.19 16.56 -12.29
CA SER A 111 6.52 16.70 -11.69
C SER A 111 7.62 17.08 -12.71
N GLY A 112 7.44 16.75 -13.98
CA GLY A 112 8.48 16.82 -15.00
C GLY A 112 9.59 15.79 -14.80
N ILE A 113 9.34 14.72 -14.05
CA ILE A 113 10.23 13.56 -13.92
C ILE A 113 9.93 12.62 -15.08
N ASP A 114 10.96 12.11 -15.74
CA ASP A 114 10.81 11.18 -16.86
C ASP A 114 9.97 9.95 -16.47
N LEU A 115 9.00 9.58 -17.29
CA LEU A 115 8.09 8.47 -17.02
C LEU A 115 8.81 7.12 -16.95
N ASN A 116 9.82 6.91 -17.79
CA ASN A 116 10.60 5.66 -17.75
C ASN A 116 11.44 5.57 -16.49
N PHE A 117 11.97 6.71 -16.01
CA PHE A 117 12.64 6.76 -14.72
C PHE A 117 11.70 6.37 -13.58
N LEU A 118 10.48 6.92 -13.54
CA LEU A 118 9.47 6.55 -12.55
C LEU A 118 9.06 5.06 -12.66
N LYS A 119 8.85 4.57 -13.87
CA LYS A 119 8.57 3.15 -14.14
C LYS A 119 9.68 2.24 -13.61
N ALA A 120 10.94 2.61 -13.85
CA ALA A 120 12.09 1.86 -13.35
C ALA A 120 12.14 1.84 -11.82
N ALA A 121 11.95 2.98 -11.15
CA ALA A 121 11.94 3.06 -9.69
C ALA A 121 10.83 2.20 -9.08
N HIS A 122 9.63 2.21 -9.66
CA HIS A 122 8.51 1.38 -9.21
C HIS A 122 8.70 -0.11 -9.51
N ALA A 123 9.58 -0.48 -10.43
CA ALA A 123 9.90 -1.87 -10.74
C ALA A 123 10.96 -2.48 -9.81
N ILE A 124 11.68 -1.69 -9.01
CA ILE A 124 12.69 -2.20 -8.07
C ILE A 124 12.11 -3.29 -7.16
N PRO A 125 10.95 -3.10 -6.47
CA PRO A 125 10.40 -4.13 -5.59
C PRO A 125 9.98 -5.42 -6.31
N PHE A 126 9.81 -5.39 -7.64
CA PHE A 126 9.44 -6.59 -8.39
C PHE A 126 10.55 -7.62 -8.40
N ILE A 127 11.80 -7.18 -8.33
CA ILE A 127 12.98 -8.02 -8.53
C ILE A 127 13.96 -7.98 -7.35
N SER A 128 13.81 -7.04 -6.41
CA SER A 128 14.67 -6.91 -5.23
C SER A 128 14.10 -7.65 -4.02
N PRO A 129 14.93 -8.21 -3.14
CA PRO A 129 14.49 -8.76 -1.87
C PRO A 129 14.04 -7.66 -0.92
N TYR A 130 13.07 -7.96 -0.08
CA TYR A 130 12.61 -7.13 1.03
C TYR A 130 12.06 -8.03 2.13
N SER A 131 11.86 -7.51 3.32
CA SER A 131 11.20 -8.22 4.40
C SER A 131 10.20 -7.34 5.14
N CYS A 132 9.36 -7.94 5.95
CA CYS A 132 8.24 -7.27 6.58
C CYS A 132 7.73 -8.03 7.79
N SER A 133 6.89 -7.35 8.59
CA SER A 133 6.07 -8.00 9.60
C SER A 133 4.61 -7.59 9.42
N GLY A 134 3.70 -8.58 9.56
CA GLY A 134 2.27 -8.38 9.54
C GLY A 134 1.62 -9.02 10.76
N VAL A 135 0.70 -8.30 11.41
CA VAL A 135 -0.09 -8.78 12.55
C VAL A 135 -1.47 -8.16 12.48
N ASP A 136 -2.51 -8.98 12.71
CA ASP A 136 -3.86 -8.50 13.00
C ASP A 136 -4.30 -9.04 14.35
N ALA A 137 -4.98 -8.21 15.16
CA ALA A 137 -5.62 -8.59 16.41
C ALA A 137 -6.99 -7.92 16.50
N TRP A 138 -8.04 -8.69 16.85
CA TRP A 138 -9.41 -8.18 16.94
C TRP A 138 -10.24 -8.92 17.98
N GLY A 139 -11.51 -8.57 18.09
CA GLY A 139 -12.51 -9.32 18.85
C GLY A 139 -12.10 -9.57 20.29
N LYS A 140 -11.93 -10.84 20.69
CA LYS A 140 -11.54 -11.21 22.06
C LYS A 140 -10.06 -10.95 22.37
N ALA A 141 -9.21 -10.84 21.37
CA ALA A 141 -7.80 -10.53 21.58
C ALA A 141 -7.59 -9.05 21.90
N SER A 142 -8.43 -8.15 21.37
CA SER A 142 -8.36 -6.73 21.66
C SER A 142 -9.23 -6.33 22.87
N GLY A 143 -8.78 -5.33 23.64
CA GLY A 143 -9.46 -4.88 24.86
C GLY A 143 -10.83 -4.21 24.60
N ASN A 144 -11.06 -3.71 23.40
CA ASN A 144 -12.28 -3.00 23.01
C ASN A 144 -13.02 -3.64 21.82
N GLY A 145 -12.56 -4.78 21.33
CA GLY A 145 -13.14 -5.49 20.18
C GLY A 145 -12.80 -4.89 18.82
N HIS A 146 -11.97 -3.83 18.76
CA HIS A 146 -11.53 -3.23 17.51
C HIS A 146 -10.55 -4.14 16.75
N LEU A 147 -10.45 -3.95 15.44
CA LEU A 147 -9.42 -4.54 14.62
C LEU A 147 -8.20 -3.62 14.58
N TYR A 148 -7.10 -4.13 15.10
CA TYR A 148 -5.78 -3.52 14.98
C TYR A 148 -4.92 -4.30 13.99
N GLN A 149 -4.11 -3.59 13.18
CA GLN A 149 -3.13 -4.21 12.30
C GLN A 149 -1.77 -3.52 12.46
N ILE A 150 -0.70 -4.31 12.42
CA ILE A 150 0.68 -3.84 12.25
C ILE A 150 1.14 -4.15 10.84
N ARG A 151 1.85 -3.20 10.24
CA ARG A 151 2.65 -3.40 9.03
C ARG A 151 4.00 -2.71 9.19
N ASN A 152 5.05 -3.51 9.40
CA ASN A 152 6.42 -3.01 9.40
C ASN A 152 7.07 -3.29 8.04
N LEU A 153 7.68 -2.28 7.44
CA LEU A 153 8.51 -2.42 6.25
C LEU A 153 9.97 -2.48 6.69
N ASP A 154 10.51 -3.70 6.63
CA ASP A 154 11.92 -3.95 6.92
C ASP A 154 12.71 -3.84 5.61
N TYR A 155 13.28 -2.66 5.37
CA TYR A 155 14.08 -2.33 4.20
C TYR A 155 15.23 -1.42 4.61
N SER A 156 16.30 -1.38 3.82
CA SER A 156 17.49 -0.59 4.15
C SER A 156 17.21 0.92 4.20
N THR A 157 17.70 1.59 5.25
CA THR A 157 17.70 3.06 5.35
C THR A 157 18.63 3.71 4.32
N ASP A 158 19.57 2.96 3.73
CA ASP A 158 20.39 3.45 2.60
C ASP A 158 19.57 3.75 1.34
N ALA A 159 18.31 3.28 1.30
CA ALA A 159 17.40 3.56 0.20
C ALA A 159 17.04 5.05 0.05
N GLY A 160 17.18 5.85 1.13
CA GLY A 160 16.89 7.29 1.11
C GLY A 160 15.40 7.63 0.97
N LEU A 161 14.52 6.64 1.06
CA LEU A 161 13.07 6.83 1.01
C LEU A 161 12.55 7.53 2.27
N GLN A 162 13.15 7.25 3.41
CA GLN A 162 12.79 7.79 4.72
C GLN A 162 12.89 9.31 4.84
N ASP A 163 13.66 9.97 3.97
CA ASP A 163 13.84 11.42 4.00
C ASP A 163 12.56 12.18 3.65
N PHE A 164 11.62 11.52 2.98
CA PHE A 164 10.41 12.15 2.47
C PHE A 164 9.15 11.30 2.74
N PRO A 165 8.83 11.04 4.02
CA PRO A 165 7.62 10.27 4.37
C PRO A 165 6.37 11.06 4.06
N VAL A 166 5.34 10.39 3.53
CA VAL A 166 4.04 10.98 3.23
C VAL A 166 2.89 10.04 3.52
N VAL A 167 1.76 10.59 3.93
CA VAL A 167 0.46 9.92 3.92
C VAL A 167 -0.39 10.58 2.84
N ILE A 168 -0.70 9.84 1.77
CA ILE A 168 -1.51 10.37 0.69
C ILE A 168 -2.94 9.85 0.82
N VAL A 169 -3.89 10.76 1.00
CA VAL A 169 -5.32 10.46 1.03
C VAL A 169 -5.91 10.75 -0.34
N TYR A 170 -6.32 9.70 -1.01
CA TYR A 170 -6.96 9.75 -2.32
C TYR A 170 -8.47 9.85 -2.19
N LYS A 171 -9.09 10.78 -2.89
CA LYS A 171 -10.55 10.93 -3.04
C LYS A 171 -10.91 10.83 -4.53
N PRO A 172 -10.88 9.61 -5.10
CA PRO A 172 -11.10 9.43 -6.52
C PRO A 172 -12.55 9.74 -6.90
N THR A 173 -12.78 10.26 -8.12
CA THR A 173 -14.13 10.46 -8.67
C THR A 173 -14.90 9.16 -8.84
N LYS A 174 -14.18 8.04 -9.03
CA LYS A 174 -14.73 6.67 -9.07
C LYS A 174 -13.83 5.76 -8.24
N GLY A 175 -14.41 5.10 -7.24
CA GLY A 175 -13.70 4.25 -6.30
C GLY A 175 -13.86 4.70 -4.86
N ILE A 176 -13.19 4.05 -3.96
CA ILE A 176 -13.27 4.26 -2.51
C ILE A 176 -12.17 5.25 -2.09
N ALA A 177 -12.52 6.24 -1.26
CA ALA A 177 -11.51 7.09 -0.64
C ALA A 177 -10.58 6.25 0.24
N HIS A 178 -9.26 6.48 0.13
CA HIS A 178 -8.27 5.65 0.82
C HIS A 178 -7.00 6.42 1.14
N ALA A 179 -6.28 5.95 2.14
CA ALA A 179 -4.96 6.44 2.51
C ALA A 179 -3.90 5.42 2.11
N ASN A 180 -2.84 5.91 1.48
CA ASN A 180 -1.60 5.19 1.20
C ASN A 180 -0.50 5.79 2.06
N ILE A 181 0.18 4.97 2.85
CA ILE A 181 1.29 5.39 3.69
C ILE A 181 2.57 5.02 2.95
N GLY A 182 3.49 5.95 2.76
CA GLY A 182 4.68 5.69 1.97
C GLY A 182 5.61 6.88 1.86
N PHE A 183 6.18 7.06 0.68
CA PHE A 183 7.26 8.01 0.44
C PHE A 183 6.98 8.85 -0.81
N SER A 184 7.48 10.08 -0.83
CA SER A 184 7.31 11.00 -1.96
C SER A 184 7.82 10.40 -3.27
N GLY A 185 6.94 10.32 -4.26
CA GLY A 185 7.23 9.74 -5.58
C GLY A 185 6.92 8.25 -5.71
N MET A 186 6.73 7.52 -4.61
CA MET A 186 6.31 6.11 -4.62
C MET A 186 4.77 6.02 -4.59
N LEU A 187 4.14 5.88 -5.75
CA LEU A 187 2.68 5.83 -5.87
C LEU A 187 2.08 4.43 -5.63
N SER A 188 2.89 3.38 -5.74
CA SER A 188 2.48 2.03 -5.36
C SER A 188 2.25 1.94 -3.85
N SER A 189 1.47 0.97 -3.38
CA SER A 189 1.11 0.86 -1.97
C SER A 189 1.74 -0.36 -1.33
N HIS A 190 2.59 -0.17 -0.34
CA HIS A 190 3.07 -1.28 0.50
C HIS A 190 2.18 -1.50 1.73
N THR A 191 1.35 -0.52 2.08
CA THR A 191 0.31 -0.59 3.12
C THR A 191 -0.67 0.56 2.97
N GLY A 192 -1.89 0.36 3.41
CA GLY A 192 -2.92 1.39 3.35
C GLY A 192 -4.24 0.95 3.96
N MET A 193 -5.15 1.90 4.09
CA MET A 193 -6.50 1.68 4.59
C MET A 193 -7.51 2.51 3.78
N ASN A 194 -8.66 1.92 3.45
CA ASN A 194 -9.72 2.67 2.78
C ASN A 194 -10.86 3.08 3.73
N SER A 195 -11.71 3.99 3.28
CA SER A 195 -12.85 4.51 4.05
C SER A 195 -13.96 3.48 4.33
N LYS A 196 -13.80 2.26 3.85
CA LYS A 196 -14.64 1.10 4.19
C LYS A 196 -13.95 0.17 5.19
N SER A 197 -12.96 0.68 5.91
CA SER A 197 -12.24 -0.05 6.96
C SER A 197 -11.51 -1.31 6.48
N ILE A 198 -11.19 -1.40 5.20
CA ILE A 198 -10.29 -2.43 4.68
C ILE A 198 -8.86 -1.94 4.89
N VAL A 199 -8.06 -2.73 5.60
CA VAL A 199 -6.66 -2.44 5.91
C VAL A 199 -5.78 -3.55 5.33
N LEU A 200 -4.60 -3.16 4.82
CA LEU A 200 -3.74 -4.03 4.02
C LEU A 200 -2.31 -4.04 4.57
N GLY A 201 -1.80 -5.24 4.78
CA GLY A 201 -0.40 -5.51 5.10
C GLY A 201 0.12 -6.72 4.32
N GLU A 202 1.41 -6.84 4.25
CA GLU A 202 2.08 -7.95 3.58
C GLU A 202 3.35 -8.31 4.34
N LYS A 203 3.69 -9.59 4.37
CA LYS A 203 5.00 -10.09 4.78
C LYS A 203 5.60 -10.83 3.60
N GLY A 204 6.68 -10.29 3.06
CA GLY A 204 7.41 -10.86 1.96
C GLY A 204 8.79 -11.36 2.33
N GLU A 205 9.35 -12.10 1.41
CA GLU A 205 10.71 -12.61 1.43
C GLU A 205 11.37 -12.34 0.08
N SER A 206 12.60 -12.80 -0.10
CA SER A 206 13.26 -12.67 -1.40
C SER A 206 12.54 -13.48 -2.48
N PRO A 207 12.59 -13.08 -3.76
CA PRO A 207 11.98 -13.83 -4.85
C PRO A 207 12.46 -15.29 -4.91
N SER A 208 13.70 -15.55 -4.54
CA SER A 208 14.27 -16.92 -4.51
C SER A 208 13.67 -17.81 -3.40
N ALA A 209 13.17 -17.21 -2.33
CA ALA A 209 12.49 -17.93 -1.24
C ALA A 209 10.99 -18.13 -1.50
N GLU A 210 10.40 -17.32 -2.39
CA GLU A 210 8.96 -17.31 -2.68
C GLU A 210 8.63 -17.81 -4.08
N LEU A 211 9.20 -18.97 -4.42
CA LEU A 211 8.93 -19.65 -5.70
C LEU A 211 7.50 -20.23 -5.74
N PRO A 212 6.91 -20.36 -6.92
CA PRO A 212 7.41 -19.93 -8.23
C PRO A 212 7.41 -18.40 -8.38
N TYR A 213 8.29 -17.90 -9.25
CA TYR A 213 8.45 -16.47 -9.53
C TYR A 213 8.37 -16.24 -11.04
N ASP A 214 7.41 -15.40 -11.46
CA ASP A 214 7.21 -15.02 -12.86
C ASP A 214 6.72 -13.56 -12.95
N LEU A 215 7.42 -12.74 -13.70
CA LEU A 215 7.04 -11.34 -13.92
C LEU A 215 5.73 -11.14 -14.70
N HIS A 216 5.13 -12.20 -15.28
CA HIS A 216 3.82 -12.14 -15.95
C HIS A 216 2.68 -12.13 -14.93
N GLY A 217 2.64 -11.09 -14.11
CA GLY A 217 1.65 -10.86 -13.08
C GLY A 217 1.87 -9.50 -12.44
N LYS A 218 1.07 -9.12 -11.46
CA LYS A 218 1.26 -7.88 -10.71
C LYS A 218 1.99 -8.11 -9.39
N HIS A 219 2.81 -7.16 -8.98
CA HIS A 219 3.38 -7.13 -7.64
C HIS A 219 2.31 -6.76 -6.61
N PHE A 220 2.45 -7.18 -5.34
CA PHE A 220 1.46 -6.89 -4.30
C PHE A 220 1.22 -5.38 -4.11
N THR A 221 2.23 -4.55 -4.29
CA THR A 221 2.09 -3.09 -4.14
C THR A 221 1.13 -2.47 -5.17
N ILE A 222 0.99 -3.09 -6.33
CA ILE A 222 0.01 -2.73 -7.36
C ILE A 222 -1.35 -3.32 -7.03
N LEU A 223 -1.40 -4.58 -6.59
CA LEU A 223 -2.63 -5.22 -6.10
C LEU A 223 -3.26 -4.41 -4.95
N PHE A 224 -2.46 -3.89 -4.02
CA PHE A 224 -2.95 -3.10 -2.90
C PHE A 224 -3.61 -1.80 -3.36
N ARG A 225 -3.11 -1.15 -4.40
CA ARG A 225 -3.79 0.01 -4.99
C ARG A 225 -5.20 -0.36 -5.48
N GLU A 226 -5.35 -1.48 -6.17
CA GLU A 226 -6.64 -1.97 -6.65
C GLU A 226 -7.59 -2.32 -5.49
N LEU A 227 -7.10 -3.03 -4.48
CA LEU A 227 -7.88 -3.35 -3.27
C LEU A 227 -8.35 -2.09 -2.53
N LEU A 228 -7.50 -1.08 -2.39
CA LEU A 228 -7.86 0.19 -1.76
C LEU A 228 -8.95 0.94 -2.53
N TYR A 229 -8.94 0.87 -3.86
CA TYR A 229 -9.94 1.48 -4.72
C TYR A 229 -11.30 0.78 -4.69
N ASP A 230 -11.34 -0.56 -4.58
CA ASP A 230 -12.52 -1.33 -4.94
C ASP A 230 -13.07 -2.24 -3.84
N ALA A 231 -12.26 -2.65 -2.86
CA ALA A 231 -12.70 -3.60 -1.83
C ALA A 231 -13.50 -2.91 -0.72
N LYS A 232 -14.72 -3.38 -0.48
CA LYS A 232 -15.60 -2.94 0.63
C LYS A 232 -15.67 -3.96 1.75
N THR A 233 -15.36 -5.22 1.46
CA THR A 233 -15.48 -6.38 2.34
C THR A 233 -14.34 -7.36 2.09
N LEU A 234 -14.10 -8.31 3.01
CA LEU A 234 -13.15 -9.41 2.78
C LEU A 234 -13.52 -10.26 1.54
N SER A 235 -14.82 -10.40 1.24
CA SER A 235 -15.27 -11.10 0.03
C SER A 235 -14.88 -10.36 -1.26
N ASP A 236 -14.89 -9.02 -1.25
CA ASP A 236 -14.38 -8.25 -2.39
C ASP A 236 -12.87 -8.45 -2.55
N VAL A 237 -12.13 -8.45 -1.44
CA VAL A 237 -10.68 -8.70 -1.44
C VAL A 237 -10.40 -10.07 -2.05
N GLU A 238 -11.10 -11.11 -1.59
CA GLU A 238 -10.95 -12.48 -2.09
C GLU A 238 -11.20 -12.54 -3.60
N ARG A 239 -12.30 -11.99 -4.06
CA ARG A 239 -12.67 -11.94 -5.48
C ARG A 239 -11.61 -11.21 -6.33
N ILE A 240 -11.06 -10.09 -5.86
CA ILE A 240 -10.04 -9.33 -6.60
C ILE A 240 -8.74 -10.13 -6.67
N ILE A 241 -8.33 -10.77 -5.57
CA ILE A 241 -7.13 -11.62 -5.52
C ILE A 241 -7.29 -12.83 -6.46
N GLU A 242 -8.43 -13.52 -6.43
CA GLU A 242 -8.72 -14.68 -7.29
C GLU A 242 -8.66 -14.36 -8.77
N ASN A 243 -9.00 -13.14 -9.15
CA ASN A 243 -8.94 -12.66 -10.53
C ASN A 243 -7.61 -11.99 -10.89
N SER A 244 -6.60 -12.07 -10.03
CA SER A 244 -5.29 -11.46 -10.25
C SER A 244 -4.22 -12.51 -10.52
N SER A 245 -3.43 -12.30 -11.58
CA SER A 245 -2.15 -12.98 -11.74
C SER A 245 -1.09 -12.23 -10.91
N LEU A 246 -0.32 -12.94 -10.08
CA LEU A 246 0.70 -12.35 -9.22
C LEU A 246 2.07 -12.90 -9.58
N ILE A 247 3.14 -12.12 -9.37
CA ILE A 247 4.50 -12.48 -9.80
C ILE A 247 5.17 -13.53 -8.93
N LYS A 248 4.74 -13.68 -7.68
CA LYS A 248 5.30 -14.66 -6.74
C LYS A 248 4.29 -14.98 -5.64
N ARG A 249 4.65 -15.90 -4.77
CA ARG A 249 3.90 -16.20 -3.56
C ARG A 249 3.98 -15.03 -2.57
N TYR A 250 2.87 -14.70 -1.92
CA TYR A 250 2.77 -13.63 -0.94
C TYR A 250 2.02 -14.08 0.31
N TYR A 251 2.43 -13.56 1.45
CA TYR A 251 1.64 -13.59 2.68
C TYR A 251 0.95 -12.22 2.84
N LEU A 252 -0.35 -12.18 2.54
CA LEU A 252 -1.14 -10.97 2.65
C LEU A 252 -1.96 -10.98 3.94
N PHE A 253 -1.89 -9.88 4.68
CA PHE A 253 -2.69 -9.59 5.86
C PHE A 253 -3.77 -8.59 5.50
N VAL A 254 -5.03 -8.99 5.59
CA VAL A 254 -6.14 -8.14 5.20
C VAL A 254 -7.19 -8.15 6.29
N GLY A 255 -7.54 -6.97 6.77
CA GLY A 255 -8.56 -6.79 7.80
C GLY A 255 -9.76 -6.00 7.33
N ASP A 256 -10.92 -6.28 7.94
CA ASP A 256 -12.16 -5.51 7.80
C ASP A 256 -12.61 -5.03 9.18
N GLY A 257 -12.34 -3.77 9.51
CA GLY A 257 -12.64 -3.16 10.81
C GLY A 257 -14.12 -3.04 11.15
N LYS A 258 -15.04 -3.36 10.22
CA LYS A 258 -16.49 -3.37 10.45
C LYS A 258 -16.97 -4.69 11.07
N LEU A 259 -16.19 -5.76 10.97
CA LEU A 259 -16.57 -7.08 11.42
C LEU A 259 -16.17 -7.32 12.89
N LYS A 260 -17.01 -8.08 13.61
CA LYS A 260 -16.71 -8.50 14.98
C LYS A 260 -16.15 -9.92 15.06
N LYS A 261 -16.37 -10.74 14.03
CA LYS A 261 -15.93 -12.14 13.95
C LYS A 261 -15.38 -12.39 12.55
N GLY A 262 -14.22 -13.03 12.48
CA GLY A 262 -13.53 -13.21 11.22
C GLY A 262 -13.09 -11.88 10.60
N ALA A 263 -12.67 -10.93 11.46
CA ALA A 263 -12.35 -9.56 11.08
C ALA A 263 -11.11 -9.44 10.21
N ALA A 264 -10.18 -10.39 10.32
CA ALA A 264 -8.97 -10.41 9.50
C ALA A 264 -8.63 -11.83 9.02
N VAL A 265 -7.86 -11.91 7.95
CA VAL A 265 -7.33 -13.15 7.41
C VAL A 265 -5.92 -12.94 6.89
N LYS A 266 -5.10 -13.97 7.00
CA LYS A 266 -3.80 -14.07 6.34
C LYS A 266 -3.96 -14.97 5.13
N TYR A 267 -3.60 -14.48 3.95
CA TYR A 267 -3.62 -15.24 2.72
C TYR A 267 -2.21 -15.66 2.35
N LEU A 268 -1.96 -16.95 2.14
CA LEU A 268 -0.83 -17.43 1.38
C LEU A 268 -1.27 -17.58 -0.07
N ILE A 269 -0.69 -16.80 -0.95
CA ILE A 269 -0.96 -16.82 -2.38
C ILE A 269 0.08 -17.67 -3.04
N SER A 270 -0.32 -18.77 -3.64
CA SER A 270 0.56 -19.61 -4.48
C SER A 270 0.39 -19.21 -5.94
N THR A 271 1.47 -18.85 -6.59
CA THR A 271 1.47 -18.42 -7.98
C THR A 271 2.26 -19.38 -8.86
N PRO A 272 2.27 -19.10 -10.16
CA PRO A 272 1.42 -18.19 -10.94
C PRO A 272 0.12 -18.82 -11.38
N ASP A 273 0.08 -20.10 -11.69
CA ASP A 273 -1.04 -20.60 -12.47
C ASP A 273 -1.99 -21.51 -11.76
N SER A 274 -1.73 -21.81 -10.53
CA SER A 274 -2.51 -22.85 -9.87
C SER A 274 -3.37 -22.34 -8.77
N VAL A 275 -3.71 -21.18 -8.77
CA VAL A 275 -4.40 -20.67 -7.78
C VAL A 275 -3.74 -20.50 -6.92
N ARG A 276 -3.22 -20.20 -6.31
CA ARG A 276 -4.34 -20.08 -5.63
C ARG A 276 -3.97 -19.49 -4.32
N PHE A 277 -4.74 -19.15 -3.47
CA PHE A 277 -4.43 -18.69 -2.15
C PHE A 277 -4.93 -19.68 -1.11
N HIS A 278 -4.19 -19.80 -0.01
CA HIS A 278 -4.63 -20.45 1.20
C HIS A 278 -5.00 -19.37 2.20
N LYS A 279 -6.18 -19.49 2.79
CA LYS A 279 -6.60 -18.61 3.88
C LYS A 279 -6.15 -19.21 5.19
N TRP A 280 -5.40 -18.44 5.97
CA TRP A 280 -5.15 -18.77 7.37
C TRP A 280 -5.92 -17.81 8.24
N ARG A 281 -6.82 -18.39 9.02
CA ARG A 281 -7.64 -17.67 9.98
C ARG A 281 -7.07 -17.83 11.38
N ASP A 282 -7.58 -17.08 12.33
CA ASP A 282 -7.26 -17.16 13.74
C ASP A 282 -7.30 -18.60 14.33
N MET A 283 -8.10 -19.49 13.75
CA MET A 283 -8.28 -20.86 14.20
C MET A 283 -7.43 -21.90 13.43
N ASP A 284 -6.62 -21.49 12.48
CA ASP A 284 -5.80 -22.41 11.70
C ASP A 284 -4.60 -22.92 12.52
N LYS A 285 -4.61 -24.22 12.81
CA LYS A 285 -3.57 -24.89 13.59
C LYS A 285 -2.44 -25.50 12.71
N THR A 286 -2.53 -25.35 11.41
CA THR A 286 -1.58 -25.91 10.46
C THR A 286 -0.51 -24.91 9.99
N ASP A 287 -0.56 -23.66 10.45
CA ASP A 287 0.41 -22.64 10.12
C ASP A 287 1.77 -22.92 10.78
N ILE A 288 2.69 -23.46 9.98
CA ILE A 288 4.02 -23.86 10.42
C ILE A 288 4.99 -22.67 10.65
N HIS A 289 4.58 -21.46 10.26
CA HIS A 289 5.43 -20.26 10.39
C HIS A 289 5.32 -19.59 11.76
N VAL A 290 4.36 -20.00 12.59
CA VAL A 290 4.14 -19.42 13.91
C VAL A 290 4.21 -20.51 15.01
N PRO A 291 4.78 -20.22 16.18
CA PRO A 291 4.92 -21.19 17.25
C PRO A 291 3.59 -21.53 17.95
N LYS A 292 2.61 -20.64 17.87
CA LYS A 292 1.29 -20.81 18.48
C LYS A 292 0.23 -20.05 17.70
N VAL A 293 -0.94 -20.68 17.53
CA VAL A 293 -2.13 -20.06 16.93
C VAL A 293 -3.06 -19.56 18.04
N TYR A 294 -3.54 -18.33 17.89
CA TYR A 294 -4.45 -17.66 18.81
C TYR A 294 -5.80 -17.42 18.13
N ASN A 295 -6.88 -17.39 18.91
CA ASN A 295 -8.15 -16.91 18.43
C ASN A 295 -8.07 -15.39 18.23
N ASP A 296 -8.69 -14.89 17.17
CA ASP A 296 -8.77 -13.45 16.86
C ASP A 296 -7.39 -12.76 16.68
N ILE A 297 -6.36 -13.53 16.31
CA ILE A 297 -5.04 -13.02 15.94
C ILE A 297 -4.53 -13.77 14.69
N THR A 298 -4.00 -13.03 13.71
CA THR A 298 -3.16 -13.57 12.65
C THR A 298 -1.82 -12.83 12.68
N TYR A 299 -0.72 -13.55 12.49
CA TYR A 299 0.59 -12.92 12.48
C TYR A 299 1.62 -13.71 11.68
N TYR A 300 2.58 -13.01 11.13
CA TYR A 300 3.85 -13.50 10.64
C TYR A 300 4.84 -12.36 10.67
N THR A 301 5.86 -12.47 11.51
CA THR A 301 6.81 -11.39 11.80
C THR A 301 8.24 -11.87 11.62
N MET A 302 9.19 -10.96 11.71
CA MET A 302 10.61 -11.32 11.76
C MET A 302 10.98 -12.04 13.06
N LYS A 303 10.18 -11.90 14.12
CA LYS A 303 10.42 -12.44 15.47
C LYS A 303 9.18 -13.11 16.03
N ASN A 304 8.73 -14.21 15.38
CA ASN A 304 7.47 -14.91 15.73
C ASN A 304 7.42 -15.41 17.18
N ASP A 305 8.56 -15.86 17.74
CA ASP A 305 8.62 -16.31 19.14
C ASP A 305 8.37 -15.16 20.12
N GLN A 306 8.94 -13.97 19.85
CA GLN A 306 8.71 -12.78 20.66
C GLN A 306 7.24 -12.31 20.54
N ALA A 307 6.69 -12.33 19.34
CA ALA A 307 5.29 -12.01 19.11
C ALA A 307 4.36 -12.96 19.88
N SER A 308 4.64 -14.26 19.85
CA SER A 308 3.85 -15.26 20.57
C SER A 308 3.89 -15.03 22.09
N LYS A 309 5.06 -14.76 22.68
CA LYS A 309 5.17 -14.42 24.12
C LYS A 309 4.38 -13.16 24.45
N PHE A 310 4.48 -12.14 23.59
CA PHE A 310 3.71 -10.91 23.78
C PHE A 310 2.19 -11.17 23.80
N PHE A 311 1.68 -12.03 22.91
CA PHE A 311 0.26 -12.38 22.90
C PHE A 311 -0.17 -13.15 24.13
N ASP A 312 0.68 -14.05 24.66
CA ASP A 312 0.39 -14.76 25.93
C ASP A 312 0.18 -13.80 27.10
N GLU A 313 0.92 -12.68 27.13
CA GLU A 313 0.86 -11.67 28.18
C GLU A 313 -0.28 -10.66 28.01
N HIS A 314 -0.64 -10.33 26.76
CA HIS A 314 -1.53 -9.19 26.45
C HIS A 314 -2.88 -9.59 25.83
N TYR A 315 -3.14 -10.88 25.62
CA TYR A 315 -4.41 -11.34 25.03
C TYR A 315 -5.61 -10.83 25.83
N GLY A 316 -6.58 -10.24 25.14
CA GLY A 316 -7.77 -9.61 25.73
C GLY A 316 -7.59 -8.15 26.14
N HIS A 317 -6.37 -7.61 25.99
CA HIS A 317 -6.04 -6.23 26.37
C HIS A 317 -5.33 -5.45 25.26
N ILE A 318 -5.21 -6.05 24.06
CA ILE A 318 -4.52 -5.44 22.94
C ILE A 318 -5.28 -4.19 22.48
N GLY A 319 -4.59 -3.07 22.46
CA GLY A 319 -5.02 -1.77 21.93
C GLY A 319 -3.90 -1.14 21.12
N ALA A 320 -4.05 0.11 20.69
CA ALA A 320 -3.02 0.81 19.93
C ALA A 320 -1.68 0.89 20.69
N PRO A 321 -1.63 1.15 22.02
CA PRO A 321 -0.37 1.15 22.77
C PRO A 321 0.35 -0.20 22.75
N GLU A 322 -0.39 -1.30 22.89
CA GLU A 322 0.16 -2.66 22.86
C GLU A 322 0.65 -3.03 21.46
N MET A 323 -0.10 -2.64 20.41
CA MET A 323 0.34 -2.86 19.03
C MET A 323 1.60 -2.04 18.69
N ILE A 324 1.74 -0.82 19.19
CA ILE A 324 2.97 -0.03 19.04
C ILE A 324 4.15 -0.73 19.74
N LYS A 325 3.96 -1.24 20.96
CA LYS A 325 5.00 -2.02 21.67
C LYS A 325 5.39 -3.27 20.88
N LEU A 326 4.40 -4.00 20.37
CA LEU A 326 4.63 -5.19 19.55
C LEU A 326 5.36 -4.84 18.24
N SER A 327 4.94 -3.78 17.56
CA SER A 327 5.59 -3.30 16.33
C SER A 327 7.09 -3.04 16.55
N LYS A 328 7.43 -2.30 17.62
CA LYS A 328 8.83 -2.06 18.04
C LYS A 328 9.58 -3.37 18.35
N LEU A 329 8.93 -4.32 19.01
CA LEU A 329 9.52 -5.61 19.40
C LEU A 329 9.88 -6.48 18.20
N VAL A 330 8.99 -6.53 17.18
CA VAL A 330 9.14 -7.45 16.05
C VAL A 330 9.86 -6.87 14.84
N ALA A 331 10.15 -5.56 14.85
CA ALA A 331 10.91 -4.90 13.80
C ALA A 331 12.33 -5.47 13.66
N SER A 332 12.86 -5.43 12.44
CA SER A 332 14.27 -5.77 12.15
C SER A 332 15.20 -4.57 12.37
N ASP A 333 16.49 -4.81 12.25
CA ASP A 333 17.51 -3.75 12.36
C ASP A 333 17.48 -2.77 11.16
N GLY A 334 16.95 -3.19 10.02
CA GLY A 334 16.73 -2.36 8.81
C GLY A 334 15.27 -2.00 8.63
N ASN A 335 14.66 -1.30 9.60
CA ASN A 335 13.24 -1.02 9.63
C ASN A 335 12.96 0.42 9.17
N LEU A 336 12.26 0.56 8.03
CA LEU A 336 12.10 1.83 7.31
C LEU A 336 10.83 2.60 7.69
N VAL A 337 9.71 1.89 7.83
CA VAL A 337 8.43 2.48 8.28
C VAL A 337 7.59 1.45 9.00
N ASP A 338 6.99 1.88 10.09
CA ASP A 338 6.04 1.12 10.88
C ASP A 338 4.68 1.80 10.87
N VAL A 339 3.64 1.01 10.67
CA VAL A 339 2.28 1.51 10.74
C VAL A 339 1.43 0.60 11.64
N VAL A 340 0.80 1.21 12.63
CA VAL A 340 -0.26 0.58 13.42
C VAL A 340 -1.59 1.17 13.00
N TYR A 341 -2.55 0.34 12.69
CA TYR A 341 -3.90 0.73 12.31
C TYR A 341 -4.91 0.35 13.40
N ASP A 342 -5.85 1.22 13.71
CA ASP A 342 -7.17 0.87 14.21
C ASP A 342 -8.16 0.98 13.05
N ALA A 343 -8.39 -0.13 12.38
CA ALA A 343 -9.25 -0.16 11.20
C ALA A 343 -10.73 0.07 11.53
N THR A 344 -11.14 -0.21 12.76
CA THR A 344 -12.51 0.04 13.24
C THR A 344 -12.76 1.53 13.43
N SER A 345 -11.79 2.27 13.99
CA SER A 345 -11.87 3.71 14.22
C SER A 345 -11.39 4.55 13.04
N LEU A 346 -10.74 3.95 12.03
CA LEU A 346 -10.07 4.66 10.93
C LEU A 346 -8.95 5.60 11.44
N GLU A 347 -8.15 5.09 12.35
CA GLU A 347 -7.00 5.80 12.92
C GLU A 347 -5.70 5.06 12.61
N ILE A 348 -4.59 5.79 12.51
CA ILE A 348 -3.27 5.21 12.29
C ILE A 348 -2.21 5.87 13.19
N TRP A 349 -1.17 5.10 13.49
CA TRP A 349 0.06 5.58 14.12
C TRP A 349 1.21 5.19 13.21
N VAL A 350 2.01 6.16 12.80
CA VAL A 350 3.07 5.97 11.79
C VAL A 350 4.40 6.42 12.39
N ALA A 351 5.41 5.57 12.29
CA ALA A 351 6.80 5.94 12.56
C ALA A 351 7.64 5.73 11.30
N ASN A 352 8.54 6.66 11.01
CA ASN A 352 9.46 6.58 9.87
C ASN A 352 10.90 6.62 10.38
N ALA A 353 11.78 5.89 9.70
CA ALA A 353 13.21 5.97 9.96
C ALA A 353 13.79 7.35 9.61
N THR A 354 15.00 7.60 10.07
CA THR A 354 15.89 8.65 9.60
C THR A 354 17.19 8.01 9.11
N ASP A 355 18.15 8.80 8.69
CA ASP A 355 19.48 8.29 8.32
C ASP A 355 20.22 7.58 9.48
N THR A 356 19.83 7.85 10.71
CA THR A 356 20.52 7.36 11.91
C THR A 356 19.67 6.50 12.84
N GLN A 357 18.35 6.46 12.63
CA GLN A 357 17.40 5.77 13.49
C GLN A 357 16.40 4.96 12.69
N THR A 358 16.14 3.73 13.12
CA THR A 358 15.07 2.89 12.57
C THR A 358 13.68 3.42 12.96
N ALA A 359 12.66 3.14 12.20
CA ALA A 359 11.29 3.55 12.50
C ALA A 359 10.83 3.06 13.88
N SER A 360 11.15 1.82 14.24
CA SER A 360 10.79 1.21 15.52
C SER A 360 11.39 1.91 16.75
N SER A 361 12.46 2.69 16.58
CA SER A 361 13.09 3.46 17.68
C SER A 361 12.49 4.85 17.87
N ARG A 362 11.59 5.27 16.97
CA ARG A 362 11.04 6.63 16.92
C ARG A 362 9.63 6.72 17.51
N GLU A 363 9.13 7.94 17.62
CA GLU A 363 7.77 8.20 18.05
C GLU A 363 6.77 7.89 16.92
N TYR A 364 5.61 7.35 17.31
CA TYR A 364 4.52 7.05 16.40
C TYR A 364 3.55 8.22 16.33
N VAL A 365 3.46 8.84 15.18
CA VAL A 365 2.58 9.98 14.92
C VAL A 365 1.15 9.49 14.70
N HIS A 366 0.23 9.95 15.55
CA HIS A 366 -1.21 9.62 15.44
C HIS A 366 -1.90 10.48 14.38
N ILE A 367 -2.70 9.83 13.52
CA ILE A 367 -3.47 10.47 12.45
C ILE A 367 -4.90 9.90 12.43
N ASP A 368 -5.91 10.76 12.64
CA ASP A 368 -7.33 10.42 12.47
C ASP A 368 -7.72 10.56 10.99
N LEU A 369 -7.80 9.44 10.29
CA LEU A 369 -8.15 9.41 8.86
C LEU A 369 -9.64 9.76 8.58
N LYS A 370 -10.54 9.69 9.58
CA LYS A 370 -11.95 10.09 9.41
C LYS A 370 -12.09 11.52 8.94
N LYS A 371 -11.18 12.39 9.38
CA LYS A 371 -11.15 13.81 8.98
C LYS A 371 -11.07 13.95 7.47
N TYR A 372 -10.29 13.07 6.83
CA TYR A 372 -9.92 13.19 5.43
C TYR A 372 -10.84 12.39 4.50
N PHE A 373 -11.50 11.36 5.00
CA PHE A 373 -12.42 10.51 4.20
C PHE A 373 -13.82 11.13 3.99
N LYS A 374 -14.14 12.17 4.71
CA LYS A 374 -15.42 12.91 4.62
C LYS A 374 -15.54 13.74 3.33
#